data_dd41ab223bc9e324140801926a4263a6
#
_entry.id   dd41ab223bc9e324140801926a4263a6
#
_cell.length_a   1.000
_cell.length_b   1.000
_cell.length_c   1.000
_cell.angle_alpha   90.00
_cell.angle_beta   90.00
_cell.angle_gamma   90.00
#
_symmetry.space_group_name_H-M   'P 1'
#
loop_
_entity.id
_entity.type
_entity.pdbx_description
1 polymer ?
#
loop_
_entity_poly.entity_id
_entity_poly.type
_entity_poly.pdbx_seq_one_letter_code
_entity_poly.pdbx_strand_id
1 'polypeptide(L)'
;MIIAGSFGFLVWQDLLLFHKRHHLSLHTKLALGTGAVLMVLSLIVYLLTENNLAQLKPLSAGNRFMNTVFMAITPKTARLVTLPYTKLSIAGIAFTMFLMFVGGTPGSTAGGVKTTTIGLLTIQSIATLRGRRDATFGHRRFTQENMFRALTLIFVALIILAGATLILCATQPIPKTNGLESVTFEVLAAFGTTGISLGLTPHLTVLGKLIIMALMFIGRVGIYTVMFSILNADRQQKNYRYPEESVLIG
;
A
#
# COMPACT_ATOMS: atom_id res chain seq x y z
N MET A 1 13.39 -4.64 -12.87
CA MET A 1 12.56 -3.49 -13.29
C MET A 1 11.48 -3.14 -12.27
N ILE A 2 10.62 -4.09 -11.80
CA ILE A 2 9.50 -3.79 -10.88
C ILE A 2 9.97 -3.14 -9.57
N ILE A 3 10.97 -3.72 -8.91
CA ILE A 3 11.54 -3.19 -7.66
C ILE A 3 12.14 -1.80 -7.90
N ALA A 4 12.86 -1.63 -9.01
CA ALA A 4 13.45 -0.34 -9.38
C ALA A 4 12.38 0.75 -9.59
N GLY A 5 11.26 0.42 -10.26
CA GLY A 5 10.14 1.33 -10.47
C GLY A 5 9.33 1.65 -9.20
N SER A 6 9.36 0.77 -8.19
CA SER A 6 8.71 1.00 -6.90
C SER A 6 9.48 1.96 -5.98
N PHE A 7 10.75 2.22 -6.26
CA PHE A 7 11.53 3.25 -5.60
C PHE A 7 11.34 4.60 -6.30
N GLY A 8 11.05 5.63 -5.52
CA GLY A 8 10.88 6.99 -6.01
C GLY A 8 12.21 7.63 -6.47
N PHE A 9 12.10 8.67 -7.27
CA PHE A 9 13.27 9.40 -7.80
C PHE A 9 14.18 9.94 -6.69
N LEU A 10 13.64 10.29 -5.53
CA LEU A 10 14.43 10.74 -4.36
C LEU A 10 15.36 9.65 -3.84
N VAL A 11 14.88 8.39 -3.80
CA VAL A 11 15.69 7.24 -3.38
C VAL A 11 16.80 6.98 -4.40
N TRP A 12 16.48 7.04 -5.68
CA TRP A 12 17.47 6.90 -6.76
C TRP A 12 18.52 7.99 -6.72
N GLN A 13 18.12 9.24 -6.53
CA GLN A 13 19.04 10.37 -6.39
C GLN A 13 20.01 10.16 -5.23
N ASP A 14 19.53 9.76 -4.06
CA ASP A 14 20.37 9.48 -2.90
C ASP A 14 21.34 8.30 -3.14
N LEU A 15 20.87 7.24 -3.79
CA LEU A 15 21.72 6.09 -4.13
C LEU A 15 22.83 6.46 -5.12
N LEU A 16 22.52 7.24 -6.16
CA LEU A 16 23.51 7.69 -7.13
C LEU A 16 24.53 8.65 -6.50
N LEU A 17 24.09 9.50 -5.58
CA LEU A 17 24.96 10.44 -4.87
C LEU A 17 25.69 9.81 -3.66
N PHE A 18 25.37 8.57 -3.31
CA PHE A 18 25.98 7.89 -2.16
C PHE A 18 27.51 7.82 -2.25
N HIS A 19 28.03 7.59 -3.46
CA HIS A 19 29.49 7.57 -3.68
C HIS A 19 30.19 8.89 -3.34
N LYS A 20 29.47 10.04 -3.47
CA LYS A 20 30.01 11.36 -3.13
C LYS A 20 29.73 11.79 -1.69
N ARG A 21 28.57 11.42 -1.13
CA ARG A 21 28.10 11.93 0.16
C ARG A 21 28.36 10.98 1.35
N HIS A 22 28.58 9.68 1.07
CA HIS A 22 28.78 8.61 2.06
C HIS A 22 27.68 8.50 3.15
N HIS A 23 26.52 9.13 2.94
CA HIS A 23 25.37 9.03 3.83
C HIS A 23 24.06 9.04 3.03
N LEU A 24 23.09 8.23 3.50
CA LEU A 24 21.74 8.19 2.97
C LEU A 24 20.83 9.06 3.82
N SER A 25 19.87 9.73 3.18
CA SER A 25 18.83 10.49 3.87
C SER A 25 17.95 9.57 4.74
N LEU A 26 17.31 10.14 5.77
CA LEU A 26 16.35 9.41 6.60
C LEU A 26 15.23 8.80 5.77
N HIS A 27 14.75 9.55 4.78
CA HIS A 27 13.73 9.11 3.83
C HIS A 27 14.14 7.83 3.09
N THR A 28 15.34 7.83 2.52
CA THR A 28 15.87 6.68 1.76
C THR A 28 16.10 5.47 2.66
N LYS A 29 16.65 5.66 3.86
CA LYS A 29 16.81 4.56 4.84
C LYS A 29 15.48 3.95 5.23
N LEU A 30 14.46 4.78 5.49
CA LEU A 30 13.12 4.32 5.82
C LEU A 30 12.48 3.58 4.64
N ALA A 31 12.58 4.14 3.43
CA ALA A 31 12.02 3.56 2.22
C ALA A 31 12.63 2.19 1.89
N LEU A 32 13.94 2.07 1.93
CA LEU A 32 14.66 0.83 1.68
C LEU A 32 14.40 -0.21 2.79
N GLY A 33 14.44 0.22 4.06
CA GLY A 33 14.20 -0.67 5.20
C GLY A 33 12.79 -1.25 5.20
N THR A 34 11.76 -0.41 5.06
CA THR A 34 10.37 -0.88 4.99
C THR A 34 10.09 -1.69 3.73
N GLY A 35 10.68 -1.29 2.60
CA GLY A 35 10.57 -2.04 1.34
C GLY A 35 11.18 -3.45 1.45
N ALA A 36 12.36 -3.57 2.06
CA ALA A 36 13.03 -4.85 2.29
C ALA A 36 12.24 -5.73 3.26
N VAL A 37 11.77 -5.18 4.39
CA VAL A 37 10.94 -5.92 5.36
C VAL A 37 9.67 -6.47 4.70
N LEU A 38 8.96 -5.63 3.94
CA LEU A 38 7.75 -6.06 3.23
C LEU A 38 8.06 -7.13 2.17
N MET A 39 9.19 -7.06 1.49
CA MET A 39 9.59 -8.05 0.49
C MET A 39 9.92 -9.40 1.14
N VAL A 40 10.68 -9.39 2.24
CA VAL A 40 11.02 -10.62 2.98
C VAL A 40 9.75 -11.24 3.58
N LEU A 41 8.88 -10.40 4.19
CA LEU A 41 7.61 -10.86 4.74
C LEU A 41 6.73 -11.49 3.66
N SER A 42 6.63 -10.85 2.47
CA SER A 42 5.83 -11.40 1.37
C SER A 42 6.37 -12.73 0.86
N LEU A 43 7.68 -12.86 0.76
CA LEU A 43 8.30 -14.13 0.38
C LEU A 43 8.00 -15.24 1.39
N ILE A 44 8.16 -14.95 2.68
CA ILE A 44 7.87 -15.92 3.75
C ILE A 44 6.40 -16.35 3.71
N VAL A 45 5.47 -15.39 3.67
CA VAL A 45 4.04 -15.71 3.67
C VAL A 45 3.67 -16.55 2.45
N TYR A 46 4.08 -16.19 1.24
CA TYR A 46 3.76 -16.99 0.06
C TYR A 46 4.45 -18.36 0.05
N LEU A 47 5.65 -18.49 0.60
CA LEU A 47 6.29 -19.82 0.76
C LEU A 47 5.48 -20.71 1.71
N LEU A 48 4.91 -20.15 2.76
CA LEU A 48 4.11 -20.91 3.74
C LEU A 48 2.71 -21.23 3.23
N THR A 49 2.03 -20.26 2.59
CA THR A 49 0.62 -20.40 2.19
C THR A 49 0.44 -21.08 0.83
N GLU A 50 1.35 -20.85 -0.12
CA GLU A 50 1.18 -21.24 -1.52
C GLU A 50 2.10 -22.39 -1.96
N ASN A 51 2.88 -22.97 -1.04
CA ASN A 51 3.82 -24.05 -1.36
C ASN A 51 3.13 -25.31 -1.95
N ASN A 52 1.86 -25.52 -1.62
CA ASN A 52 1.06 -26.67 -2.05
C ASN A 52 0.18 -26.42 -3.29
N LEU A 53 0.31 -25.25 -3.95
CA LEU A 53 -0.43 -25.00 -5.18
C LEU A 53 -0.19 -26.09 -6.21
N ALA A 54 -1.29 -26.66 -6.73
CA ALA A 54 -1.23 -27.74 -7.73
C ALA A 54 -0.44 -27.33 -8.99
N GLN A 55 -0.39 -26.05 -9.30
CA GLN A 55 0.34 -25.49 -10.43
C GLN A 55 1.85 -25.37 -10.19
N LEU A 56 2.29 -25.28 -8.93
CA LEU A 56 3.70 -25.24 -8.56
C LEU A 56 4.29 -26.66 -8.39
N LYS A 57 3.44 -27.66 -8.11
CA LYS A 57 3.87 -29.04 -7.86
C LYS A 57 4.72 -29.65 -9.00
N PRO A 58 4.37 -29.49 -10.30
CA PRO A 58 5.14 -30.09 -11.39
C PRO A 58 6.46 -29.35 -11.68
N LEU A 59 6.70 -28.19 -11.07
CA LEU A 59 7.90 -27.38 -11.32
C LEU A 59 9.08 -27.84 -10.47
N SER A 60 10.30 -27.69 -11.00
CA SER A 60 11.53 -27.88 -10.22
C SER A 60 11.59 -26.92 -9.03
N ALA A 61 12.32 -27.25 -7.98
CA ALA A 61 12.45 -26.44 -6.77
C ALA A 61 12.90 -24.98 -7.08
N GLY A 62 13.83 -24.82 -8.03
CA GLY A 62 14.29 -23.50 -8.47
C GLY A 62 13.18 -22.68 -9.15
N ASN A 63 12.39 -23.29 -10.03
CA ASN A 63 11.29 -22.62 -10.71
C ASN A 63 10.14 -22.28 -9.74
N ARG A 64 9.88 -23.13 -8.75
CA ARG A 64 8.92 -22.84 -7.67
C ARG A 64 9.34 -21.61 -6.88
N PHE A 65 10.58 -21.56 -6.44
CA PHE A 65 11.13 -20.42 -5.71
C PHE A 65 11.04 -19.12 -6.55
N MET A 66 11.44 -19.18 -7.83
CA MET A 66 11.35 -18.01 -8.72
C MET A 66 9.92 -17.52 -8.92
N ASN A 67 8.94 -18.41 -9.08
CA ASN A 67 7.53 -18.02 -9.15
C ASN A 67 7.05 -17.39 -7.85
N THR A 68 7.45 -17.92 -6.69
CA THR A 68 7.09 -17.34 -5.39
C THR A 68 7.70 -15.94 -5.20
N VAL A 69 8.97 -15.76 -5.58
CA VAL A 69 9.60 -14.42 -5.60
C VAL A 69 8.85 -13.47 -6.51
N PHE A 70 8.44 -13.93 -7.69
CA PHE A 70 7.68 -13.12 -8.62
C PHE A 70 6.31 -12.72 -8.05
N MET A 71 5.59 -13.67 -7.42
CA MET A 71 4.34 -13.42 -6.71
C MET A 71 4.50 -12.39 -5.58
N ALA A 72 5.62 -12.44 -4.85
CA ALA A 72 5.92 -11.50 -3.77
C ALA A 72 6.16 -10.06 -4.27
N ILE A 73 6.64 -9.90 -5.50
CA ILE A 73 6.98 -8.61 -6.10
C ILE A 73 5.80 -8.02 -6.90
N THR A 74 5.00 -8.87 -7.53
CA THR A 74 3.92 -8.47 -8.45
C THR A 74 2.89 -7.50 -7.86
N PRO A 75 2.41 -7.62 -6.60
CA PRO A 75 1.48 -6.68 -6.01
C PRO A 75 1.98 -5.23 -5.93
N LYS A 76 3.28 -5.02 -6.14
CA LYS A 76 3.89 -3.68 -6.23
C LYS A 76 3.82 -3.10 -7.65
N THR A 77 2.61 -3.05 -8.24
CA THR A 77 2.31 -2.43 -9.55
C THR A 77 3.02 -3.04 -10.75
N ALA A 78 3.31 -4.35 -10.72
CA ALA A 78 3.97 -5.03 -11.84
C ALA A 78 3.04 -5.28 -13.04
N ARG A 79 1.74 -5.46 -12.83
CA ARG A 79 0.73 -5.85 -13.85
C ARG A 79 1.04 -7.15 -14.61
N LEU A 80 2.04 -7.90 -14.15
CA LEU A 80 2.45 -9.15 -14.75
C LEU A 80 2.00 -10.29 -13.82
N VAL A 81 1.35 -11.30 -14.37
CA VAL A 81 0.81 -12.44 -13.62
C VAL A 81 1.39 -13.71 -14.21
N THR A 82 2.11 -14.49 -13.41
CA THR A 82 2.61 -15.82 -13.80
C THR A 82 1.63 -16.92 -13.41
N LEU A 83 0.86 -16.71 -12.34
CA LEU A 83 -0.14 -17.65 -11.84
C LEU A 83 -1.45 -16.89 -11.60
N PRO A 84 -2.61 -17.48 -11.99
CA PRO A 84 -3.89 -16.83 -11.77
C PRO A 84 -4.18 -16.69 -10.27
N TYR A 85 -4.43 -15.47 -9.82
CA TYR A 85 -4.71 -15.14 -8.41
C TYR A 85 -6.00 -15.80 -7.89
N THR A 86 -6.91 -16.18 -8.78
CA THR A 86 -8.13 -16.95 -8.45
C THR A 86 -7.85 -18.33 -7.86
N LYS A 87 -6.64 -18.83 -7.97
CA LYS A 87 -6.24 -20.16 -7.46
C LYS A 87 -5.38 -20.09 -6.19
N LEU A 88 -5.13 -18.87 -5.68
CA LEU A 88 -4.44 -18.69 -4.42
C LEU A 88 -5.30 -19.16 -3.24
N SER A 89 -4.65 -19.49 -2.15
CA SER A 89 -5.32 -19.72 -0.88
C SER A 89 -6.01 -18.44 -0.39
N ILE A 90 -7.03 -18.56 0.46
CA ILE A 90 -7.70 -17.41 1.09
C ILE A 90 -6.67 -16.53 1.82
N ALA A 91 -5.71 -17.15 2.52
CA ALA A 91 -4.63 -16.44 3.19
C ALA A 91 -3.73 -15.68 2.21
N GLY A 92 -3.40 -16.29 1.07
CA GLY A 92 -2.62 -15.65 0.01
C GLY A 92 -3.36 -14.47 -0.63
N ILE A 93 -4.67 -14.60 -0.88
CA ILE A 93 -5.50 -13.50 -1.39
C ILE A 93 -5.54 -12.35 -0.37
N ALA A 94 -5.84 -12.63 0.90
CA ALA A 94 -5.90 -11.62 1.94
C ALA A 94 -4.56 -10.89 2.10
N PHE A 95 -3.44 -11.63 2.06
CA PHE A 95 -2.12 -11.04 2.13
C PHE A 95 -1.78 -10.21 0.87
N THR A 96 -2.21 -10.67 -0.30
CA THR A 96 -2.08 -9.89 -1.55
C THR A 96 -2.83 -8.56 -1.45
N MET A 97 -4.06 -8.56 -0.90
CA MET A 97 -4.82 -7.33 -0.64
C MET A 97 -4.05 -6.36 0.26
N PHE A 98 -3.42 -6.86 1.32
CA PHE A 98 -2.56 -6.05 2.18
C PHE A 98 -1.38 -5.45 1.40
N LEU A 99 -0.69 -6.24 0.57
CA LEU A 99 0.42 -5.75 -0.25
C LEU A 99 -0.02 -4.71 -1.29
N MET A 100 -1.22 -4.84 -1.86
CA MET A 100 -1.81 -3.87 -2.79
C MET A 100 -2.13 -2.54 -2.12
N PHE A 101 -2.59 -2.58 -0.86
CA PHE A 101 -2.82 -1.38 -0.06
C PHE A 101 -1.51 -0.62 0.20
N VAL A 102 -0.41 -1.37 0.46
CA VAL A 102 0.93 -0.79 0.69
C VAL A 102 1.67 -0.70 -0.64
N GLY A 103 1.61 0.45 -1.26
CA GLY A 103 2.26 0.72 -2.56
C GLY A 103 3.79 0.89 -2.49
N GLY A 104 4.34 1.71 -3.39
CA GLY A 104 5.77 2.02 -3.42
C GLY A 104 6.16 3.22 -2.55
N THR A 105 7.38 3.71 -2.77
CA THR A 105 7.88 4.92 -2.09
C THR A 105 7.30 6.20 -2.69
N PRO A 106 7.30 7.32 -1.98
CA PRO A 106 6.93 8.62 -2.56
C PRO A 106 7.78 8.94 -3.80
N GLY A 107 7.12 9.50 -4.83
CA GLY A 107 7.78 9.79 -6.11
C GLY A 107 8.06 8.56 -6.99
N SER A 108 7.49 7.39 -6.65
CA SER A 108 7.55 6.18 -7.46
C SER A 108 6.37 6.08 -8.43
N THR A 109 6.47 5.13 -9.36
CA THR A 109 5.38 4.78 -10.27
C THR A 109 4.28 3.94 -9.62
N ALA A 110 4.43 3.53 -8.36
CA ALA A 110 3.46 2.72 -7.64
C ALA A 110 2.37 3.57 -6.98
N GLY A 111 1.10 3.13 -7.07
CA GLY A 111 -0.04 3.71 -6.36
C GLY A 111 -0.13 3.29 -4.89
N GLY A 112 -1.28 3.47 -4.28
CA GLY A 112 -1.54 3.05 -2.90
C GLY A 112 -0.91 3.92 -1.83
N VAL A 113 -1.05 3.50 -0.56
CA VAL A 113 -0.40 4.14 0.58
C VAL A 113 1.12 3.93 0.50
N LYS A 114 1.89 4.98 0.67
CA LYS A 114 3.35 4.92 0.49
C LYS A 114 4.03 4.10 1.58
N THR A 115 5.05 3.32 1.19
CA THR A 115 5.82 2.47 2.12
C THR A 115 6.42 3.27 3.27
N THR A 116 6.86 4.51 3.02
CA THR A 116 7.39 5.39 4.07
C THR A 116 6.34 5.80 5.09
N THR A 117 5.07 5.95 4.69
CA THR A 117 3.95 6.22 5.60
C THR A 117 3.73 5.04 6.55
N ILE A 118 3.68 3.82 6.01
CA ILE A 118 3.55 2.60 6.82
C ILE A 118 4.76 2.42 7.74
N GLY A 119 5.98 2.59 7.22
CA GLY A 119 7.20 2.46 8.02
C GLY A 119 7.26 3.46 9.17
N LEU A 120 6.91 4.72 8.92
CA LEU A 120 6.85 5.76 9.94
C LEU A 120 5.84 5.41 11.05
N LEU A 121 4.62 5.01 10.69
CA LEU A 121 3.60 4.64 11.67
C LEU A 121 3.96 3.36 12.43
N THR A 122 4.56 2.38 11.77
CA THR A 122 5.03 1.15 12.45
C THR A 122 6.09 1.48 13.49
N ILE A 123 7.08 2.32 13.15
CA ILE A 123 8.13 2.74 14.10
C ILE A 123 7.52 3.53 15.26
N GLN A 124 6.58 4.45 14.99
CA GLN A 124 5.89 5.19 16.04
C GLN A 124 5.08 4.28 16.95
N SER A 125 4.30 3.36 16.39
CA SER A 125 3.51 2.41 17.18
C SER A 125 4.39 1.58 18.11
N ILE A 126 5.53 1.07 17.59
CA ILE A 126 6.50 0.32 18.41
C ILE A 126 7.13 1.22 19.49
N ALA A 127 7.44 2.48 19.17
CA ALA A 127 7.99 3.43 20.15
C ALA A 127 6.98 3.70 21.27
N THR A 128 5.72 3.94 20.93
CA THR A 128 4.62 4.16 21.87
C THR A 128 4.38 2.94 22.77
N LEU A 129 4.35 1.73 22.19
CA LEU A 129 4.22 0.47 22.95
C LEU A 129 5.40 0.26 23.92
N ARG A 130 6.58 0.81 23.62
CA ARG A 130 7.75 0.80 24.51
C ARG A 130 7.77 1.97 25.50
N GLY A 131 6.70 2.75 25.62
CA GLY A 131 6.61 3.91 26.50
C GLY A 131 7.45 5.11 26.08
N ARG A 132 7.95 5.15 24.85
CA ARG A 132 8.73 6.28 24.33
C ARG A 132 7.80 7.30 23.68
N ARG A 133 7.96 8.58 24.01
CA ARG A 133 7.17 9.67 23.40
C ARG A 133 7.55 9.95 21.95
N ASP A 134 8.80 9.73 21.59
CA ASP A 134 9.35 10.06 20.27
C ASP A 134 9.78 8.82 19.50
N ALA A 135 9.34 8.72 18.24
CA ALA A 135 9.84 7.75 17.30
C ALA A 135 11.18 8.23 16.72
N THR A 136 12.20 7.41 16.88
CA THR A 136 13.55 7.68 16.36
C THR A 136 13.96 6.58 15.39
N PHE A 137 14.57 6.97 14.27
CA PHE A 137 15.16 6.05 13.31
C PHE A 137 16.46 6.63 12.76
N GLY A 138 17.53 5.85 12.74
CA GLY A 138 18.83 6.28 12.23
C GLY A 138 19.38 7.53 12.93
N HIS A 139 19.25 7.62 14.26
CA HIS A 139 19.66 8.75 15.10
C HIS A 139 18.92 10.08 14.81
N ARG A 140 17.76 10.03 14.16
CA ARG A 140 16.91 11.21 13.90
C ARG A 140 15.50 10.96 14.40
N ARG A 141 14.82 12.02 14.86
CA ARG A 141 13.44 12.01 15.32
C ARG A 141 12.50 12.43 14.19
N PHE A 142 11.35 11.78 14.12
CA PHE A 142 10.27 12.20 13.22
C PHE A 142 9.51 13.39 13.82
N THR A 143 9.04 14.30 12.98
CA THR A 143 8.20 15.43 13.42
C THR A 143 6.78 14.95 13.70
N GLN A 144 6.12 15.53 14.71
CA GLN A 144 4.73 15.23 15.04
C GLN A 144 3.80 15.53 13.85
N GLU A 145 4.10 16.58 13.09
CA GLU A 145 3.35 16.92 11.89
C GLU A 145 3.33 15.77 10.86
N ASN A 146 4.46 15.13 10.62
CA ASN A 146 4.55 13.97 9.72
C ASN A 146 3.72 12.79 10.24
N MET A 147 3.64 12.62 11.56
CA MET A 147 2.84 11.60 12.22
C MET A 147 1.35 11.82 11.97
N PHE A 148 0.86 13.04 12.28
CA PHE A 148 -0.55 13.38 12.04
C PHE A 148 -0.93 13.27 10.56
N ARG A 149 -0.06 13.74 9.65
CA ARG A 149 -0.26 13.58 8.21
C ARG A 149 -0.36 12.12 7.80
N ALA A 150 0.51 11.26 8.33
CA ALA A 150 0.51 9.83 8.01
C ALA A 150 -0.76 9.13 8.53
N LEU A 151 -1.20 9.44 9.75
CA LEU A 151 -2.46 8.93 10.32
C LEU A 151 -3.68 9.36 9.49
N THR A 152 -3.76 10.66 9.16
CA THR A 152 -4.84 11.20 8.32
C THR A 152 -4.89 10.50 6.97
N LEU A 153 -3.73 10.27 6.32
CA LEU A 153 -3.67 9.59 5.03
C LEU A 153 -4.23 8.16 5.11
N ILE A 154 -3.85 7.39 6.13
CA ILE A 154 -4.38 6.03 6.29
C ILE A 154 -5.88 6.06 6.58
N PHE A 155 -6.33 6.92 7.49
CA PHE A 155 -7.74 7.03 7.85
C PHE A 155 -8.61 7.36 6.64
N VAL A 156 -8.22 8.36 5.85
CA VAL A 156 -8.92 8.73 4.62
C VAL A 156 -8.87 7.63 3.58
N ALA A 157 -7.72 6.96 3.41
CA ALA A 157 -7.63 5.81 2.52
C ALA A 157 -8.64 4.73 2.88
N LEU A 158 -8.73 4.38 4.16
CA LEU A 158 -9.67 3.36 4.65
C LEU A 158 -11.13 3.76 4.41
N ILE A 159 -11.50 5.03 4.65
CA ILE A 159 -12.85 5.54 4.37
C ILE A 159 -13.19 5.44 2.88
N ILE A 160 -12.28 5.88 2.00
CA ILE A 160 -12.49 5.82 0.55
C ILE A 160 -12.67 4.37 0.08
N LEU A 161 -11.80 3.45 0.56
CA LEU A 161 -11.85 2.05 0.16
C LEU A 161 -13.10 1.36 0.70
N ALA A 162 -13.47 1.59 1.97
CA ALA A 162 -14.68 1.05 2.55
C ALA A 162 -15.94 1.58 1.84
N GLY A 163 -16.01 2.90 1.59
CA GLY A 163 -17.11 3.52 0.86
C GLY A 163 -17.25 2.98 -0.56
N ALA A 164 -16.15 2.87 -1.30
CA ALA A 164 -16.17 2.31 -2.65
C ALA A 164 -16.60 0.84 -2.65
N THR A 165 -16.12 0.03 -1.70
CA THR A 165 -16.52 -1.37 -1.56
C THR A 165 -18.02 -1.47 -1.29
N LEU A 166 -18.56 -0.68 -0.35
CA LEU A 166 -19.99 -0.67 -0.04
C LEU A 166 -20.85 -0.26 -1.24
N ILE A 167 -20.46 0.81 -1.94
CA ILE A 167 -21.18 1.27 -3.13
C ILE A 167 -21.18 0.20 -4.23
N LEU A 168 -20.04 -0.43 -4.48
CA LEU A 168 -19.95 -1.50 -5.47
C LEU A 168 -20.79 -2.73 -5.06
N CYS A 169 -20.74 -3.12 -3.79
CA CYS A 169 -21.58 -4.22 -3.28
C CYS A 169 -23.07 -3.94 -3.42
N ALA A 170 -23.50 -2.68 -3.27
CA ALA A 170 -24.90 -2.29 -3.39
C ALA A 170 -25.39 -2.13 -4.83
N THR A 171 -24.49 -1.76 -5.76
CA THR A 171 -24.88 -1.36 -7.12
C THR A 171 -24.56 -2.39 -8.20
N GLN A 172 -23.67 -3.36 -7.91
CA GLN A 172 -23.22 -4.31 -8.93
C GLN A 172 -23.90 -5.68 -8.79
N PRO A 173 -24.13 -6.40 -9.91
CA PRO A 173 -24.61 -7.77 -9.89
C PRO A 173 -23.47 -8.72 -9.46
N ILE A 174 -23.25 -8.84 -8.15
CA ILE A 174 -22.14 -9.61 -7.60
C ILE A 174 -22.61 -11.02 -7.24
N PRO A 175 -21.84 -12.09 -7.58
CA PRO A 175 -22.13 -13.44 -7.11
C PRO A 175 -22.15 -13.48 -5.58
N LYS A 176 -23.15 -14.14 -4.98
CA LYS A 176 -23.26 -14.26 -3.51
C LYS A 176 -22.11 -15.07 -2.89
N THR A 177 -21.52 -15.98 -3.65
CA THR A 177 -20.33 -16.75 -3.24
C THR A 177 -19.07 -15.96 -3.58
N ASN A 178 -18.24 -15.65 -2.58
CA ASN A 178 -16.98 -14.87 -2.68
C ASN A 178 -17.12 -13.45 -3.27
N GLY A 179 -18.34 -12.90 -3.28
CA GLY A 179 -18.60 -11.60 -3.89
C GLY A 179 -17.87 -10.45 -3.18
N LEU A 180 -17.91 -10.40 -1.84
CA LEU A 180 -17.23 -9.37 -1.05
C LEU A 180 -15.72 -9.43 -1.22
N GLU A 181 -15.14 -10.62 -1.25
CA GLU A 181 -13.71 -10.84 -1.48
C GLU A 181 -13.30 -10.29 -2.85
N SER A 182 -14.04 -10.64 -3.90
CA SER A 182 -13.77 -10.19 -5.27
C SER A 182 -13.88 -8.68 -5.42
N VAL A 183 -14.90 -8.06 -4.79
CA VAL A 183 -15.08 -6.59 -4.83
C VAL A 183 -13.96 -5.89 -4.06
N THR A 184 -13.65 -6.33 -2.84
CA THR A 184 -12.59 -5.74 -2.02
C THR A 184 -11.23 -5.86 -2.70
N PHE A 185 -10.96 -7.01 -3.32
CA PHE A 185 -9.75 -7.22 -4.10
C PHE A 185 -9.64 -6.25 -5.27
N GLU A 186 -10.74 -6.06 -6.05
CA GLU A 186 -10.79 -5.15 -7.19
C GLU A 186 -10.59 -3.69 -6.76
N VAL A 187 -11.24 -3.27 -5.66
CA VAL A 187 -11.09 -1.93 -5.07
C VAL A 187 -9.65 -1.67 -4.64
N LEU A 188 -9.03 -2.62 -3.95
CA LEU A 188 -7.63 -2.53 -3.52
C LEU A 188 -6.66 -2.58 -4.71
N ALA A 189 -6.93 -3.42 -5.71
CA ALA A 189 -6.14 -3.49 -6.94
C ALA A 189 -6.20 -2.17 -7.73
N ALA A 190 -7.38 -1.54 -7.79
CA ALA A 190 -7.56 -0.24 -8.43
C ALA A 190 -6.80 0.85 -7.68
N PHE A 191 -6.99 0.94 -6.37
CA PHE A 191 -6.31 1.92 -5.52
C PHE A 191 -4.78 1.73 -5.51
N GLY A 192 -4.31 0.49 -5.38
CA GLY A 192 -2.89 0.15 -5.49
C GLY A 192 -2.33 0.28 -6.90
N THR A 193 -3.20 0.50 -7.92
CA THR A 193 -2.85 0.53 -9.35
C THR A 193 -2.08 -0.72 -9.82
N THR A 194 -2.38 -1.87 -9.21
CA THR A 194 -1.63 -3.12 -9.42
C THR A 194 -2.02 -3.82 -10.72
N GLY A 195 -3.27 -3.62 -11.20
CA GLY A 195 -3.78 -4.19 -12.43
C GLY A 195 -4.01 -5.71 -12.38
N ILE A 196 -4.14 -6.28 -11.17
CA ILE A 196 -4.50 -7.68 -10.93
C ILE A 196 -5.98 -7.74 -10.61
N SER A 197 -6.70 -8.75 -11.12
CA SER A 197 -8.13 -8.95 -10.87
C SER A 197 -8.43 -10.42 -10.57
N LEU A 198 -9.45 -10.65 -9.76
CA LEU A 198 -10.06 -11.98 -9.58
C LEU A 198 -11.15 -12.30 -10.64
N GLY A 199 -11.24 -11.47 -11.69
CA GLY A 199 -12.18 -11.67 -12.79
C GLY A 199 -13.50 -10.89 -12.66
N LEU A 200 -13.61 -9.96 -11.71
CA LEU A 200 -14.82 -9.14 -11.52
C LEU A 200 -14.93 -8.01 -12.57
N THR A 201 -13.82 -7.44 -13.01
CA THR A 201 -13.77 -6.26 -13.90
C THR A 201 -14.67 -6.35 -15.14
N PRO A 202 -14.74 -7.47 -15.90
CA PRO A 202 -15.60 -7.58 -17.07
C PRO A 202 -17.10 -7.48 -16.75
N HIS A 203 -17.51 -7.89 -15.56
CA HIS A 203 -18.90 -7.95 -15.11
C HIS A 203 -19.40 -6.65 -14.49
N LEU A 204 -18.53 -5.65 -14.28
CA LEU A 204 -18.91 -4.36 -13.73
C LEU A 204 -19.76 -3.56 -14.71
N THR A 205 -20.79 -2.90 -14.17
CA THR A 205 -21.59 -1.92 -14.90
C THR A 205 -20.77 -0.68 -15.23
N VAL A 206 -21.30 0.23 -16.04
CA VAL A 206 -20.66 1.51 -16.37
C VAL A 206 -20.35 2.31 -15.09
N LEU A 207 -21.31 2.36 -14.14
CA LEU A 207 -21.11 3.04 -12.85
C LEU A 207 -19.95 2.39 -12.06
N GLY A 208 -19.91 1.07 -11.99
CA GLY A 208 -18.82 0.35 -11.31
C GLY A 208 -17.44 0.66 -11.92
N LYS A 209 -17.36 0.69 -13.25
CA LYS A 209 -16.12 1.04 -13.96
C LYS A 209 -15.69 2.48 -13.69
N LEU A 210 -16.64 3.43 -13.60
CA LEU A 210 -16.34 4.82 -13.25
C LEU A 210 -15.76 4.94 -11.83
N ILE A 211 -16.32 4.22 -10.85
CA ILE A 211 -15.81 4.19 -9.48
C ILE A 211 -14.38 3.62 -9.44
N ILE A 212 -14.14 2.50 -10.15
CA ILE A 212 -12.80 1.89 -10.24
C ILE A 212 -11.80 2.86 -10.90
N MET A 213 -12.18 3.56 -11.97
CA MET A 213 -11.33 4.57 -12.61
C MET A 213 -11.01 5.73 -11.66
N ALA A 214 -11.98 6.23 -10.89
CA ALA A 214 -11.75 7.26 -9.88
C ALA A 214 -10.76 6.77 -8.80
N LEU A 215 -10.89 5.53 -8.32
CA LEU A 215 -9.94 4.93 -7.38
C LEU A 215 -8.54 4.79 -7.95
N MET A 216 -8.40 4.38 -9.22
CA MET A 216 -7.10 4.31 -9.90
C MET A 216 -6.45 5.68 -9.98
N PHE A 217 -7.23 6.74 -10.26
CA PHE A 217 -6.73 8.11 -10.31
C PHE A 217 -6.26 8.58 -8.93
N ILE A 218 -7.10 8.42 -7.88
CA ILE A 218 -6.78 8.80 -6.50
C ILE A 218 -5.54 8.06 -6.01
N GLY A 219 -5.47 6.75 -6.24
CA GLY A 219 -4.33 5.92 -5.84
C GLY A 219 -3.03 6.31 -6.54
N ARG A 220 -3.11 6.75 -7.80
CA ARG A 220 -1.95 7.13 -8.62
C ARG A 220 -1.40 8.50 -8.26
N VAL A 221 -2.28 9.51 -8.17
CA VAL A 221 -1.92 10.89 -7.80
C VAL A 221 -1.48 10.97 -6.35
N GLY A 222 -2.05 10.10 -5.50
CA GLY A 222 -1.84 10.06 -4.06
C GLY A 222 -2.91 10.88 -3.33
N ILE A 223 -3.46 10.27 -2.28
CA ILE A 223 -4.54 10.85 -1.47
C ILE A 223 -4.17 12.24 -0.95
N TYR A 224 -2.92 12.43 -0.49
CA TYR A 224 -2.47 13.72 0.04
C TYR A 224 -2.60 14.84 -0.99
N THR A 225 -2.18 14.59 -2.23
CA THR A 225 -2.26 15.59 -3.31
C THR A 225 -3.70 15.93 -3.64
N VAL A 226 -4.58 14.92 -3.73
CA VAL A 226 -6.01 15.11 -3.99
C VAL A 226 -6.66 15.92 -2.86
N MET A 227 -6.43 15.52 -1.60
CA MET A 227 -6.97 16.24 -0.44
C MET A 227 -6.46 17.68 -0.34
N PHE A 228 -5.14 17.86 -0.54
CA PHE A 228 -4.54 19.19 -0.48
C PHE A 228 -5.10 20.13 -1.57
N SER A 229 -5.35 19.60 -2.76
CA SER A 229 -5.97 20.35 -3.85
C SER A 229 -7.40 20.79 -3.54
N ILE A 230 -8.18 19.92 -2.86
CA ILE A 230 -9.58 20.21 -2.50
C ILE A 230 -9.65 21.14 -1.28
N LEU A 231 -8.83 20.90 -0.25
CA LEU A 231 -8.92 21.60 1.03
C LEU A 231 -8.19 22.95 1.05
N ASN A 232 -7.18 23.14 0.21
CA ASN A 232 -6.45 24.43 0.15
C ASN A 232 -7.22 25.57 -0.53
N ALA A 233 -8.38 25.29 -1.12
CA ALA A 233 -9.23 26.33 -1.67
C ALA A 233 -9.76 27.32 -0.61
N ASP A 234 -9.67 26.99 0.70
CA ASP A 234 -10.32 27.77 1.77
C ASP A 234 -9.47 27.90 3.06
N ARG A 235 -8.17 28.17 2.93
CA ARG A 235 -7.30 28.38 4.10
C ARG A 235 -7.41 29.81 4.65
N GLN A 236 -8.42 30.09 5.46
CA GLN A 236 -8.33 31.17 6.43
C GLN A 236 -7.48 30.72 7.63
N GLN A 237 -6.31 31.33 7.82
CA GLN A 237 -5.51 31.15 9.05
C GLN A 237 -6.29 31.73 10.22
N LYS A 238 -6.83 30.88 11.10
CA LYS A 238 -7.37 31.32 12.37
C LYS A 238 -6.22 31.68 13.30
N ASN A 239 -6.16 32.94 13.73
CA ASN A 239 -5.11 33.47 14.63
C ASN A 239 -5.33 33.12 16.11
N TYR A 240 -6.22 32.18 16.46
CA TYR A 240 -6.49 31.78 17.84
C TYR A 240 -6.48 30.26 17.98
N ARG A 241 -6.06 29.79 19.16
CA ARG A 241 -6.13 28.38 19.54
C ARG A 241 -7.16 28.23 20.67
N TYR A 242 -7.97 27.19 20.56
CA TYR A 242 -8.86 26.79 21.66
C TYR A 242 -8.06 26.13 22.78
N PRO A 243 -8.53 26.20 24.06
CA PRO A 243 -7.95 25.43 25.16
C PRO A 243 -7.92 23.94 24.84
N GLU A 244 -6.86 23.27 25.27
CA GLU A 244 -6.70 21.82 25.10
C GLU A 244 -7.39 21.09 26.26
N GLU A 245 -8.22 20.10 25.96
CA GLU A 245 -8.83 19.20 26.92
C GLU A 245 -8.47 17.75 26.58
N SER A 246 -8.16 16.96 27.59
CA SER A 246 -7.79 15.56 27.42
C SER A 246 -9.01 14.65 27.27
N VAL A 247 -9.01 13.81 26.23
CA VAL A 247 -10.03 12.77 26.02
C VAL A 247 -9.40 11.42 26.37
N LEU A 248 -10.14 10.61 27.13
CA LEU A 248 -9.71 9.25 27.45
C LEU A 248 -9.77 8.40 26.17
N ILE A 249 -8.63 7.80 25.85
CA ILE A 249 -8.49 6.85 24.75
C ILE A 249 -8.27 5.48 25.38
N GLY A 250 -9.16 4.53 25.08
CA GLY A 250 -9.18 3.19 25.66
C GLY A 250 -7.95 2.33 25.31
#